data_74d36458b7bbb036938da3ca46e85bda
#
_entry.id   74d36458b7bbb036938da3ca46e85bda
#
_cell.length_a   1.000
_cell.length_b   1.000
_cell.length_c   1.000
_cell.angle_alpha   90.00
_cell.angle_beta   90.00
_cell.angle_gamma   90.00
#
_symmetry.space_group_name_H-M   'P 1'
#
loop_
_entity.id
_entity.type
_entity.pdbx_description
1 polymer ?
#
loop_
_entity_poly.entity_id
_entity_poly.type
_entity_poly.pdbx_seq_one_letter_code
_entity_poly.pdbx_strand_id
1 'polypeptide(L)'
;MNSKRLQFFKKLLQTKITELSGDQQKTMTEMTVTDERHADITDLSSFQSDRNFELRIRDRERKLIAKMYESIEKIDDGSYGICENCDEKISEKRLIARPVTTLCIQCKTKQEKNEKQKNGCVDQTMSLNSRESPFIQKEDFS
;
A
#
# COMPACT_ATOMS: atom_id res chain seq x y z
N MET A 1 -18.48 4.08 20.76
CA MET A 1 -19.22 3.13 19.87
C MET A 1 -19.94 2.10 20.72
N ASN A 2 -21.06 1.50 20.26
CA ASN A 2 -21.78 0.50 21.05
C ASN A 2 -20.98 -0.83 21.09
N SER A 3 -20.96 -1.54 22.26
CA SER A 3 -20.21 -2.79 22.45
C SER A 3 -20.54 -3.87 21.40
N LYS A 4 -21.80 -4.02 21.03
CA LYS A 4 -22.24 -4.95 19.97
C LYS A 4 -21.60 -4.64 18.60
N ARG A 5 -21.41 -3.35 18.28
CA ARG A 5 -20.78 -2.90 17.04
C ARG A 5 -19.27 -3.15 17.05
N LEU A 6 -18.59 -2.94 18.17
CA LEU A 6 -17.17 -3.25 18.33
C LEU A 6 -16.90 -4.75 18.11
N GLN A 7 -17.74 -5.61 18.69
CA GLN A 7 -17.66 -7.07 18.47
C GLN A 7 -17.88 -7.46 17.00
N PHE A 8 -18.81 -6.79 16.31
CA PHE A 8 -19.01 -7.01 14.88
C PHE A 8 -17.74 -6.68 14.07
N PHE A 9 -17.13 -5.52 14.30
CA PHE A 9 -15.89 -5.15 13.60
C PHE A 9 -14.73 -6.07 13.97
N LYS A 10 -14.61 -6.51 15.21
CA LYS A 10 -13.60 -7.47 15.64
C LYS A 10 -13.71 -8.78 14.88
N LYS A 11 -14.92 -9.35 14.79
CA LYS A 11 -15.17 -10.57 13.99
C LYS A 11 -14.87 -10.36 12.51
N LEU A 12 -15.30 -9.24 11.93
CA LEU A 12 -15.04 -8.91 10.52
C LEU A 12 -13.53 -8.86 10.22
N LEU A 13 -12.75 -8.23 11.09
CA LEU A 13 -11.29 -8.15 10.96
C LEU A 13 -10.64 -9.53 11.10
N GLN A 14 -11.05 -10.34 12.08
CA GLN A 14 -10.55 -11.69 12.29
C GLN A 14 -10.80 -12.60 11.08
N THR A 15 -12.01 -12.57 10.51
CA THR A 15 -12.34 -13.33 9.31
C THR A 15 -11.45 -12.92 8.13
N LYS A 16 -11.27 -11.62 7.90
CA LYS A 16 -10.38 -11.14 6.82
C LYS A 16 -8.91 -11.51 7.02
N ILE A 17 -8.42 -11.51 8.25
CA ILE A 17 -7.06 -11.97 8.55
C ILE A 17 -6.91 -13.45 8.20
N THR A 18 -7.88 -14.29 8.58
CA THR A 18 -7.85 -15.73 8.30
C THR A 18 -7.88 -16.01 6.79
N GLU A 19 -8.72 -15.31 6.04
CA GLU A 19 -8.79 -15.42 4.58
C GLU A 19 -7.45 -15.07 3.92
N LEU A 20 -6.88 -13.90 4.24
CA LEU A 20 -5.60 -13.45 3.67
C LEU A 20 -4.42 -14.31 4.08
N SER A 21 -4.40 -14.83 5.31
CA SER A 21 -3.33 -15.72 5.79
C SER A 21 -3.38 -17.08 5.11
N GLY A 22 -4.57 -17.61 4.82
CA GLY A 22 -4.75 -18.87 4.09
C GLY A 22 -4.24 -18.80 2.65
N ASP A 23 -4.47 -17.69 1.98
CA ASP A 23 -4.01 -17.47 0.61
C ASP A 23 -2.48 -17.28 0.52
N GLN A 24 -1.86 -16.68 1.55
CA GLN A 24 -0.41 -16.58 1.62
C GLN A 24 0.28 -17.94 1.67
N GLN A 25 -0.28 -18.88 2.41
CA GLN A 25 0.32 -20.21 2.59
C GLN A 25 0.27 -21.03 1.30
N LYS A 26 -0.82 -20.94 0.55
CA LYS A 26 -0.97 -21.63 -0.76
C LYS A 26 0.05 -21.15 -1.78
N THR A 27 0.22 -19.83 -1.91
CA THR A 27 1.16 -19.26 -2.91
C THR A 27 2.61 -19.53 -2.55
N MET A 28 2.99 -19.57 -1.27
CA MET A 28 4.35 -19.97 -0.88
C MET A 28 4.68 -21.40 -1.32
N THR A 29 3.70 -22.31 -1.23
CA THR A 29 3.88 -23.69 -1.68
C THR A 29 4.01 -23.76 -3.21
N GLU A 30 3.23 -22.98 -3.94
CA GLU A 30 3.29 -22.91 -5.40
C GLU A 30 4.61 -22.31 -5.91
N MET A 31 5.12 -21.26 -5.25
CA MET A 31 6.40 -20.62 -5.60
C MET A 31 7.62 -21.53 -5.41
N THR A 32 7.59 -22.43 -4.42
CA THR A 32 8.69 -23.37 -4.17
C THR A 32 8.75 -24.51 -5.18
N VAL A 33 7.64 -24.86 -5.82
CA VAL A 33 7.54 -25.96 -6.78
C VAL A 33 7.98 -25.56 -8.20
N THR A 34 7.93 -24.29 -8.56
CA THR A 34 8.20 -23.79 -9.93
C THR A 34 9.66 -23.41 -10.21
N ASP A 35 10.58 -23.61 -9.28
CA ASP A 35 11.99 -23.18 -9.40
C ASP A 35 12.87 -24.04 -10.33
N GLU A 36 12.30 -25.08 -11.00
CA GLU A 36 13.04 -25.96 -11.89
C GLU A 36 12.59 -25.84 -13.35
N ARG A 37 13.45 -25.28 -14.21
CA ARG A 37 13.48 -25.32 -15.69
C ARG A 37 13.00 -24.05 -16.40
N HIS A 38 13.86 -23.06 -16.47
CA HIS A 38 13.78 -22.06 -17.54
C HIS A 38 14.85 -22.35 -18.61
N ALA A 39 14.41 -22.66 -19.82
CA ALA A 39 15.28 -23.07 -20.91
C ALA A 39 15.86 -21.89 -21.71
N ASP A 40 15.33 -20.66 -21.56
CA ASP A 40 15.75 -19.48 -22.32
C ASP A 40 15.86 -18.23 -21.41
N ILE A 41 16.78 -17.31 -21.79
CA ILE A 41 17.03 -16.05 -21.08
C ILE A 41 15.80 -15.14 -21.09
N THR A 42 15.02 -15.15 -22.18
CA THR A 42 13.80 -14.36 -22.32
C THR A 42 12.72 -14.83 -21.35
N ASP A 43 12.56 -16.13 -21.20
CA ASP A 43 11.62 -16.76 -20.26
C ASP A 43 12.03 -16.45 -18.81
N LEU A 44 13.32 -16.43 -18.51
CA LEU A 44 13.84 -16.09 -17.19
C LEU A 44 13.53 -14.64 -16.79
N SER A 45 13.62 -13.69 -17.72
CA SER A 45 13.30 -12.27 -17.43
C SER A 45 11.81 -12.05 -17.17
N SER A 46 10.93 -12.73 -17.91
CA SER A 46 9.48 -12.69 -17.69
C SER A 46 9.13 -13.32 -16.35
N PHE A 47 9.69 -14.46 -16.03
CA PHE A 47 9.50 -15.14 -14.75
C PHE A 47 9.95 -14.28 -13.56
N GLN A 48 11.10 -13.61 -13.65
CA GLN A 48 11.56 -12.70 -12.61
C GLN A 48 10.62 -11.50 -12.41
N SER A 49 10.07 -10.98 -13.52
CA SER A 49 9.09 -9.88 -13.46
C SER A 49 7.81 -10.30 -12.75
N ASP A 50 7.27 -11.47 -13.09
CA ASP A 50 6.05 -12.02 -12.48
C ASP A 50 6.28 -12.32 -10.99
N ARG A 51 7.41 -12.92 -10.64
CA ARG A 51 7.79 -13.16 -9.24
C ARG A 51 7.91 -11.87 -8.44
N ASN A 52 8.51 -10.82 -9.00
CA ASN A 52 8.59 -9.50 -8.38
C ASN A 52 7.19 -8.87 -8.18
N PHE A 53 6.28 -9.08 -9.13
CA PHE A 53 4.91 -8.60 -9.01
C PHE A 53 4.16 -9.32 -7.87
N GLU A 54 4.27 -10.63 -7.79
CA GLU A 54 3.70 -11.43 -6.69
C GLU A 54 4.25 -11.02 -5.32
N LEU A 55 5.56 -10.83 -5.20
CA LEU A 55 6.18 -10.36 -3.96
C LEU A 55 5.63 -8.99 -3.52
N ARG A 56 5.37 -8.08 -4.46
CA ARG A 56 4.73 -6.78 -4.16
C ARG A 56 3.29 -6.93 -3.66
N ILE A 57 2.54 -7.88 -4.20
CA ILE A 57 1.19 -8.20 -3.70
C ILE A 57 1.28 -8.70 -2.26
N ARG A 58 2.19 -9.66 -1.98
CA ARG A 58 2.40 -10.22 -0.64
C ARG A 58 2.81 -9.16 0.39
N ASP A 59 3.66 -8.24 0.01
CA ASP A 59 4.04 -7.12 0.88
C ASP A 59 2.85 -6.22 1.25
N ARG A 60 1.95 -5.97 0.28
CA ARG A 60 0.72 -5.21 0.55
C ARG A 60 -0.22 -5.95 1.49
N GLU A 61 -0.41 -7.25 1.28
CA GLU A 61 -1.24 -8.11 2.14
C GLU A 61 -0.69 -8.17 3.56
N ARG A 62 0.62 -8.39 3.72
CA ARG A 62 1.29 -8.39 5.03
C ARG A 62 1.09 -7.07 5.78
N LYS A 63 1.26 -5.94 5.09
CA LYS A 63 1.01 -4.61 5.66
C LYS A 63 -0.46 -4.39 6.01
N LEU A 64 -1.38 -4.98 5.24
CA LEU A 64 -2.80 -4.90 5.53
C LEU A 64 -3.16 -5.74 6.76
N ILE A 65 -2.63 -6.95 6.88
CA ILE A 65 -2.82 -7.82 8.05
C ILE A 65 -2.29 -7.13 9.32
N ALA A 66 -1.10 -6.53 9.28
CA ALA A 66 -0.56 -5.78 10.40
C ALA A 66 -1.52 -4.66 10.86
N LYS A 67 -2.06 -3.88 9.92
CA LYS A 67 -3.06 -2.84 10.24
C LYS A 67 -4.37 -3.40 10.78
N MET A 68 -4.75 -4.61 10.39
CA MET A 68 -5.92 -5.28 10.98
C MET A 68 -5.69 -5.66 12.44
N TYR A 69 -4.50 -6.16 12.78
CA TYR A 69 -4.13 -6.43 14.17
C TYR A 69 -4.11 -5.16 15.02
N GLU A 70 -3.50 -4.07 14.54
CA GLU A 70 -3.54 -2.77 15.20
C GLU A 70 -4.97 -2.27 15.42
N SER A 71 -5.87 -2.52 14.46
CA SER A 71 -7.29 -2.16 14.59
C SER A 71 -8.01 -3.00 15.63
N ILE A 72 -7.64 -4.27 15.79
CA ILE A 72 -8.20 -5.14 16.85
C ILE A 72 -7.72 -4.67 18.23
N GLU A 73 -6.44 -4.33 18.38
CA GLU A 73 -5.91 -3.75 19.62
C GLU A 73 -6.67 -2.47 20.01
N LYS A 74 -6.91 -1.57 19.04
CA LYS A 74 -7.71 -0.35 19.27
C LYS A 74 -9.16 -0.65 19.67
N ILE A 75 -9.74 -1.76 19.21
CA ILE A 75 -11.07 -2.19 19.64
C ILE A 75 -11.03 -2.61 21.11
N ASP A 76 -10.01 -3.35 21.51
CA ASP A 76 -9.84 -3.83 22.90
C ASP A 76 -9.55 -2.67 23.85
N ASP A 77 -8.76 -1.67 23.44
CA ASP A 77 -8.49 -0.43 24.17
C ASP A 77 -9.66 0.57 24.18
N GLY A 78 -10.68 0.34 23.34
CA GLY A 78 -11.85 1.22 23.24
C GLY A 78 -11.62 2.49 22.41
N SER A 79 -10.46 2.69 21.80
CA SER A 79 -10.12 3.84 20.96
C SER A 79 -10.53 3.70 19.49
N TYR A 80 -11.03 2.53 19.10
CA TYR A 80 -11.48 2.27 17.72
C TYR A 80 -12.61 3.18 17.27
N GLY A 81 -12.47 3.73 16.06
CA GLY A 81 -13.47 4.63 15.49
C GLY A 81 -13.30 6.10 15.88
N ILE A 82 -12.19 6.47 16.51
CA ILE A 82 -11.77 7.85 16.79
C ILE A 82 -10.65 8.20 15.79
N CYS A 83 -10.72 9.40 15.23
CA CYS A 83 -9.70 9.87 14.28
C CYS A 83 -8.43 10.29 15.02
N GLU A 84 -7.27 9.77 14.63
CA GLU A 84 -5.97 10.09 15.24
C GLU A 84 -5.51 11.55 15.06
N ASN A 85 -6.14 12.29 14.14
CA ASN A 85 -5.69 13.65 13.80
C ASN A 85 -6.62 14.76 14.32
N CYS A 86 -7.90 14.49 14.57
CA CYS A 86 -8.87 15.47 15.04
C CYS A 86 -9.75 14.99 16.20
N ASP A 87 -9.50 13.77 16.69
CA ASP A 87 -10.24 13.12 17.77
C ASP A 87 -11.76 13.01 17.57
N GLU A 88 -12.24 13.32 16.36
CA GLU A 88 -13.64 13.15 15.99
C GLU A 88 -13.99 11.70 15.69
N LYS A 89 -15.25 11.36 15.89
CA LYS A 89 -15.75 10.01 15.55
C LYS A 89 -15.74 9.79 14.04
N ILE A 90 -15.13 8.69 13.62
CA ILE A 90 -15.15 8.25 12.22
C ILE A 90 -16.55 7.72 11.91
N SER A 91 -17.11 8.11 10.76
CA SER A 91 -18.42 7.66 10.35
C SER A 91 -18.46 6.13 10.18
N GLU A 92 -19.54 5.50 10.65
CA GLU A 92 -19.68 4.06 10.60
C GLU A 92 -19.66 3.51 9.16
N LYS A 93 -20.23 4.25 8.20
CA LYS A 93 -20.18 3.92 6.77
C LYS A 93 -18.74 3.78 6.27
N ARG A 94 -17.83 4.63 6.75
CA ARG A 94 -16.41 4.57 6.41
C ARG A 94 -15.72 3.37 7.05
N LEU A 95 -16.04 3.03 8.29
CA LEU A 95 -15.49 1.86 8.99
C LEU A 95 -15.96 0.55 8.35
N ILE A 96 -17.22 0.49 7.85
CA ILE A 96 -17.72 -0.68 7.11
C ILE A 96 -16.97 -0.85 5.79
N ALA A 97 -16.78 0.24 5.05
CA ALA A 97 -16.05 0.21 3.78
C ALA A 97 -14.55 -0.08 3.97
N ARG A 98 -13.96 0.42 5.04
CA ARG A 98 -12.53 0.31 5.34
C ARG A 98 -12.27 0.18 6.85
N PRO A 99 -12.36 -1.03 7.42
CA PRO A 99 -12.31 -1.23 8.86
C PRO A 99 -10.96 -0.93 9.51
N VAL A 100 -9.88 -0.87 8.73
CA VAL A 100 -8.53 -0.53 9.19
C VAL A 100 -8.21 0.98 9.16
N THR A 101 -9.23 1.83 8.94
CA THR A 101 -9.00 3.28 8.84
C THR A 101 -8.85 3.92 10.22
N THR A 102 -7.84 4.78 10.35
CA THR A 102 -7.56 5.55 11.58
C THR A 102 -7.90 7.04 11.43
N LEU A 103 -8.23 7.48 10.21
CA LEU A 103 -8.53 8.89 9.91
C LEU A 103 -9.96 9.07 9.42
N CYS A 104 -10.61 10.18 9.78
CA CYS A 104 -11.88 10.60 9.19
C CYS A 104 -11.71 11.03 7.73
N ILE A 105 -12.81 11.21 6.99
CA ILE A 105 -12.78 11.60 5.58
C ILE A 105 -12.02 12.91 5.38
N GLN A 106 -12.31 13.91 6.20
CA GLN A 106 -11.70 15.24 6.09
C GLN A 106 -10.20 15.22 6.29
N CYS A 107 -9.71 14.53 7.32
CA CYS A 107 -8.29 14.41 7.61
C CYS A 107 -7.56 13.63 6.51
N LYS A 108 -8.14 12.54 6.00
CA LYS A 108 -7.55 11.78 4.91
C LYS A 108 -7.48 12.58 3.60
N THR A 109 -8.54 13.32 3.27
CA THR A 109 -8.54 14.19 2.07
C THR A 109 -7.49 15.30 2.17
N LYS A 110 -7.30 15.90 3.37
CA LYS A 110 -6.22 16.88 3.59
C LYS A 110 -4.85 16.24 3.40
N GLN A 111 -4.64 15.06 3.95
CA GLN A 111 -3.39 14.31 3.80
C GLN A 111 -3.09 14.04 2.32
N GLU A 112 -4.05 13.52 1.57
CA GLU A 112 -3.89 13.21 0.14
C GLU A 112 -3.62 14.44 -0.73
N LYS A 113 -4.24 15.59 -0.41
CA LYS A 113 -3.93 16.86 -1.08
C LYS A 113 -2.48 17.29 -0.83
N ASN A 114 -2.02 17.19 0.41
CA ASN A 114 -0.64 17.54 0.76
C ASN A 114 0.39 16.58 0.10
N GLU A 115 0.08 15.29 0.02
CA GLU A 115 0.92 14.31 -0.66
C GLU A 115 1.02 14.59 -2.17
N LYS A 116 -0.12 14.91 -2.82
CA LYS A 116 -0.13 15.30 -4.24
C LYS A 116 0.67 16.57 -4.52
N GLN A 117 0.58 17.57 -3.65
CA GLN A 117 1.37 18.80 -3.79
C GLN A 117 2.87 18.55 -3.66
N LYS A 118 3.28 17.70 -2.73
CA LYS A 118 4.69 17.33 -2.56
C LYS A 118 5.22 16.54 -3.76
N ASN A 119 4.45 15.57 -4.25
CA ASN A 119 4.84 14.77 -5.41
C ASN A 119 4.81 15.57 -6.72
N GLY A 120 3.88 16.50 -6.88
CA GLY A 120 3.83 17.40 -8.03
C GLY A 120 5.00 18.38 -8.12
N CYS A 121 5.60 18.75 -6.98
CA CYS A 121 6.80 19.60 -6.95
C CYS A 121 8.07 18.88 -7.41
N VAL A 122 8.14 17.56 -7.21
CA VAL A 122 9.30 16.73 -7.63
C VAL A 122 9.30 16.53 -9.15
N ASP A 123 8.13 16.38 -9.78
CA ASP A 123 8.03 16.21 -11.24
C ASP A 123 8.41 17.47 -12.03
N GLN A 124 8.13 18.67 -11.50
CA GLN A 124 8.47 19.94 -12.17
C GLN A 124 9.97 20.27 -12.10
N THR A 125 10.69 19.83 -11.07
CA THR A 125 12.14 20.09 -10.96
C THR A 125 12.98 19.15 -11.83
N MET A 126 12.50 17.95 -12.15
CA MET A 126 13.20 17.05 -13.09
C MET A 126 12.97 17.45 -14.55
N SER A 127 11.89 18.16 -14.88
CA SER A 127 11.61 18.59 -16.26
C SER A 127 12.42 19.81 -16.71
N LEU A 128 13.03 20.59 -15.80
CA LEU A 128 13.77 21.81 -16.13
C LEU A 128 15.25 21.56 -16.40
N ASN A 129 15.81 20.39 -16.07
CA ASN A 129 17.23 20.12 -16.24
C ASN A 129 17.59 19.39 -17.56
N SER A 130 16.64 19.24 -18.49
CA SER A 130 16.86 18.53 -19.75
C SER A 130 17.03 19.45 -20.98
N ARG A 131 17.25 20.76 -20.79
CA ARG A 131 17.43 21.71 -21.89
C ARG A 131 18.63 22.63 -21.69
N GLU A 132 19.81 22.07 -21.61
CA GLU A 132 21.03 22.80 -21.95
C GLU A 132 22.06 21.80 -22.47
N SER A 133 22.04 21.57 -23.78
CA SER A 133 23.19 21.03 -24.51
C SER A 133 24.12 22.18 -24.81
N PRO A 134 25.36 22.18 -24.39
CA PRO A 134 26.34 23.19 -24.84
C PRO A 134 26.65 22.92 -26.30
N PHE A 135 26.34 23.88 -27.16
CA PHE A 135 26.70 23.99 -28.55
C PHE A 135 28.21 24.15 -28.64
N ILE A 136 28.89 23.12 -29.09
CA ILE A 136 30.34 23.18 -29.39
C ILE A 136 30.47 23.96 -30.71
N GLN A 137 30.98 25.16 -30.60
CA GLN A 137 31.45 25.95 -31.75
C GLN A 137 32.73 25.30 -32.26
N LYS A 138 32.74 24.90 -33.54
CA LYS A 138 33.91 24.57 -34.29
C LYS A 138 34.62 25.88 -34.63
N GLU A 139 35.77 26.11 -34.06
CA GLU A 139 36.68 27.13 -34.56
C GLU A 139 37.49 26.56 -35.71
N ASP A 140 37.42 27.28 -36.82
CA ASP A 140 38.17 27.03 -38.07
C ASP A 140 39.66 27.20 -37.81
N PHE A 141 40.42 26.22 -38.29
CA PHE A 141 41.87 26.29 -38.38
C PHE A 141 42.26 26.71 -39.81
N SER A 142 42.77 27.93 -39.99
CA SER A 142 43.55 28.38 -41.13
C SER A 142 45.00 28.55 -40.76
#